data_252cb4a2910f47805d0639264c8e2568
#
_entry.id   252cb4a2910f47805d0639264c8e2568
#
_cell.length_a   1.000
_cell.length_b   1.000
_cell.length_c   1.000
_cell.angle_alpha   90.00
_cell.angle_beta   90.00
_cell.angle_gamma   90.00
#
_symmetry.space_group_name_H-M   'P 1'
#
loop_
_entity.id
_entity.type
_entity.pdbx_description
1 polymer ?
#
loop_
_entity_poly.entity_id
_entity_poly.type
_entity_poly.pdbx_seq_one_letter_code
_entity_poly.pdbx_strand_id
1 'polypeptide(L)'
;MPGKFLSKEAQHQIKKRRRFRKTAISVIRAWIIFLVITTIILLNLFTHVFQIVRYSGNGMEPNLSSGQILLLRKTQDVEEGDIIAFYYNNQVLVRRAICRSGRQISISEDGTVLINNQPIEEDYLTEKSIGQCNIEFPYHVQDGFFVMGDNRVIAMDSRLKEIGVVSTDRIIGKVLLAI
;
A
#
# COMPACT_ATOMS: atom_id res chain seq x y z
N MET A 1 74.70 -11.02 19.70
CA MET A 1 73.75 -11.56 18.70
C MET A 1 73.53 -10.51 17.64
N PRO A 2 73.89 -10.72 16.35
CA PRO A 2 73.70 -9.71 15.30
C PRO A 2 72.24 -9.71 14.84
N GLY A 3 71.58 -8.57 15.02
CA GLY A 3 70.24 -8.34 14.46
C GLY A 3 70.27 -8.44 12.92
N LYS A 4 69.46 -9.34 12.35
CA LYS A 4 69.31 -9.48 10.90
C LYS A 4 68.76 -8.17 10.30
N PHE A 5 69.63 -7.29 9.83
CA PHE A 5 69.21 -6.16 8.98
C PHE A 5 68.69 -6.70 7.65
N LEU A 6 67.39 -6.53 7.45
CA LEU A 6 66.78 -6.87 6.15
C LEU A 6 67.43 -6.03 5.05
N SER A 7 67.70 -6.66 3.87
CA SER A 7 68.24 -5.95 2.74
C SER A 7 67.35 -4.78 2.30
N LYS A 8 67.89 -3.72 1.74
CA LYS A 8 67.15 -2.54 1.26
C LYS A 8 65.99 -2.94 0.33
N GLU A 9 66.17 -3.96 -0.48
CA GLU A 9 65.16 -4.53 -1.39
C GLU A 9 64.00 -5.18 -0.63
N ALA A 10 64.27 -5.97 0.42
CA ALA A 10 63.24 -6.59 1.24
C ALA A 10 62.42 -5.53 1.97
N GLN A 11 63.04 -4.48 2.49
CA GLN A 11 62.35 -3.36 3.11
C GLN A 11 61.46 -2.61 2.10
N HIS A 12 61.93 -2.41 0.85
CA HIS A 12 61.15 -1.78 -0.21
C HIS A 12 59.93 -2.62 -0.57
N GLN A 13 60.07 -3.93 -0.74
CA GLN A 13 58.94 -4.85 -1.02
C GLN A 13 57.91 -4.88 0.11
N ILE A 14 58.32 -4.89 1.38
CA ILE A 14 57.43 -4.83 2.53
C ILE A 14 56.65 -3.51 2.53
N LYS A 15 57.32 -2.38 2.25
CA LYS A 15 56.66 -1.06 2.20
C LYS A 15 55.67 -0.97 1.05
N LYS A 16 55.99 -1.55 -0.12
CA LYS A 16 55.08 -1.63 -1.29
C LYS A 16 53.83 -2.48 -0.98
N ARG A 17 54.00 -3.66 -0.38
CA ARG A 17 52.87 -4.52 0.06
C ARG A 17 51.98 -3.86 1.12
N ARG A 18 52.57 -3.14 2.08
CA ARG A 18 51.80 -2.39 3.10
C ARG A 18 50.99 -1.24 2.48
N ARG A 19 51.55 -0.51 1.53
CA ARG A 19 50.84 0.54 0.78
C ARG A 19 49.66 -0.06 0.01
N PHE A 20 49.90 -1.11 -0.76
CA PHE A 20 48.86 -1.80 -1.55
C PHE A 20 47.71 -2.30 -0.64
N ARG A 21 48.04 -2.95 0.49
CA ARG A 21 47.00 -3.39 1.45
C ARG A 21 46.21 -2.22 2.02
N LYS A 22 46.84 -1.10 2.36
CA LYS A 22 46.12 0.09 2.88
C LYS A 22 45.20 0.66 1.81
N THR A 23 45.63 0.76 0.56
CA THR A 23 44.79 1.24 -0.53
C THR A 23 43.64 0.27 -0.82
N ALA A 24 43.88 -1.05 -0.84
CA ALA A 24 42.84 -2.04 -1.03
C ALA A 24 41.75 -1.98 0.09
N ILE A 25 42.22 -1.86 1.36
CA ILE A 25 41.30 -1.72 2.51
C ILE A 25 40.48 -0.43 2.40
N SER A 26 41.08 0.69 1.99
CA SER A 26 40.35 1.96 1.85
C SER A 26 39.32 1.90 0.74
N VAL A 27 39.63 1.24 -0.39
CA VAL A 27 38.67 1.02 -1.48
C VAL A 27 37.51 0.14 -1.03
N ILE A 28 37.79 -0.98 -0.34
CA ILE A 28 36.75 -1.86 0.19
C ILE A 28 35.83 -1.10 1.16
N ARG A 29 36.41 -0.30 2.07
CA ARG A 29 35.62 0.54 2.98
C ARG A 29 34.75 1.53 2.23
N ALA A 30 35.27 2.18 1.19
CA ALA A 30 34.49 3.11 0.39
C ALA A 30 33.30 2.41 -0.30
N TRP A 31 33.49 1.21 -0.83
CA TRP A 31 32.41 0.42 -1.43
C TRP A 31 31.36 -0.01 -0.40
N ILE A 32 31.78 -0.42 0.79
CA ILE A 32 30.85 -0.76 1.89
C ILE A 32 30.01 0.45 2.28
N ILE A 33 30.64 1.62 2.47
CA ILE A 33 29.94 2.86 2.80
C ILE A 33 28.96 3.24 1.69
N PHE A 34 29.38 3.17 0.44
CA PHE A 34 28.51 3.43 -0.72
C PHE A 34 27.31 2.50 -0.74
N LEU A 35 27.50 1.21 -0.51
CA LEU A 35 26.42 0.22 -0.48
C LEU A 35 25.45 0.49 0.67
N VAL A 36 25.93 0.84 1.86
CA VAL A 36 25.11 1.18 3.01
C VAL A 36 24.27 2.44 2.73
N ILE A 37 24.88 3.48 2.19
CA ILE A 37 24.17 4.73 1.84
C ILE A 37 23.09 4.46 0.80
N THR A 38 23.43 3.70 -0.25
CA THR A 38 22.47 3.36 -1.31
C THR A 38 21.29 2.57 -0.76
N THR A 39 21.55 1.60 0.11
CA THR A 39 20.49 0.81 0.76
C THR A 39 19.57 1.68 1.61
N ILE A 40 20.13 2.61 2.39
CA ILE A 40 19.34 3.54 3.21
C ILE A 40 18.46 4.42 2.32
N ILE A 41 18.98 4.94 1.22
CA ILE A 41 18.21 5.76 0.27
C ILE A 41 17.08 4.95 -0.35
N LEU A 42 17.34 3.71 -0.79
CA LEU A 42 16.32 2.84 -1.38
C LEU A 42 15.22 2.48 -0.38
N LEU A 43 15.58 2.15 0.87
CA LEU A 43 14.60 1.88 1.93
C LEU A 43 13.75 3.10 2.23
N ASN A 44 14.35 4.29 2.29
CA ASN A 44 13.62 5.53 2.51
C ASN A 44 12.62 5.80 1.38
N LEU A 45 13.05 5.69 0.11
CA LEU A 45 12.17 5.80 -1.05
C LEU A 45 11.02 4.78 -1.00
N PHE A 46 11.32 3.53 -0.65
CA PHE A 46 10.29 2.49 -0.54
C PHE A 46 9.21 2.85 0.49
N THR A 47 9.59 3.32 1.67
CA THR A 47 8.64 3.71 2.73
C THR A 47 7.81 4.95 2.39
N HIS A 48 8.30 5.82 1.49
CA HIS A 48 7.52 6.95 0.99
C HIS A 48 6.43 6.54 -0.01
N VAL A 49 6.70 5.52 -0.83
CA VAL A 49 5.79 5.08 -1.90
C VAL A 49 4.84 3.99 -1.43
N PHE A 50 5.30 3.11 -0.53
CA PHE A 50 4.54 1.95 -0.09
C PHE A 50 4.23 1.99 1.40
N GLN A 51 3.15 1.32 1.77
CA GLN A 51 2.77 1.09 3.16
C GLN A 51 2.27 -0.34 3.32
N ILE A 52 2.63 -0.95 4.44
CA ILE A 52 2.18 -2.28 4.79
C ILE A 52 1.12 -2.13 5.90
N VAL A 53 -0.03 -2.77 5.69
CA VAL A 53 -1.14 -2.77 6.65
C VAL A 53 -1.61 -4.20 6.85
N ARG A 54 -1.91 -4.57 8.10
CA ARG A 54 -2.56 -5.84 8.39
C ARG A 54 -4.08 -5.64 8.31
N TYR A 55 -4.73 -6.42 7.45
CA TYR A 55 -6.17 -6.39 7.33
C TYR A 55 -6.85 -7.12 8.50
N SER A 56 -7.89 -6.51 9.04
CA SER A 56 -8.71 -7.11 10.09
C SER A 56 -10.19 -6.89 9.77
N GLY A 57 -10.96 -7.94 9.79
CA GLY A 57 -12.39 -7.94 9.50
C GLY A 57 -12.76 -8.83 8.32
N ASN A 58 -14.06 -8.99 8.08
CA ASN A 58 -14.61 -9.93 7.09
C ASN A 58 -15.39 -9.20 5.97
N GLY A 59 -15.37 -7.85 5.98
CA GLY A 59 -16.17 -7.06 5.03
C GLY A 59 -15.67 -7.09 3.57
N MET A 60 -14.50 -7.67 3.30
CA MET A 60 -13.95 -7.84 1.96
C MET A 60 -13.83 -9.31 1.53
N GLU A 61 -14.42 -10.24 2.31
CA GLU A 61 -14.49 -11.63 1.90
C GLU A 61 -15.37 -11.79 0.65
N PRO A 62 -15.01 -12.74 -0.22
CA PRO A 62 -13.90 -13.71 -0.14
C PRO A 62 -12.56 -13.15 -0.62
N ASN A 63 -12.52 -11.95 -1.21
CA ASN A 63 -11.34 -11.43 -1.88
C ASN A 63 -10.19 -11.08 -0.90
N LEU A 64 -10.53 -10.66 0.32
CA LEU A 64 -9.55 -10.44 1.39
C LEU A 64 -10.03 -11.12 2.67
N SER A 65 -9.15 -11.89 3.30
CA SER A 65 -9.41 -12.58 4.57
C SER A 65 -8.73 -11.86 5.74
N SER A 66 -9.37 -11.93 6.91
CA SER A 66 -8.82 -11.34 8.13
C SER A 66 -7.44 -11.93 8.47
N GLY A 67 -6.50 -11.06 8.81
CA GLY A 67 -5.12 -11.43 9.13
C GLY A 67 -4.12 -11.25 8.01
N GLN A 68 -4.57 -11.10 6.77
CA GLN A 68 -3.69 -10.87 5.62
C GLN A 68 -2.89 -9.57 5.75
N ILE A 69 -1.70 -9.59 5.17
CA ILE A 69 -0.82 -8.43 5.05
C ILE A 69 -1.05 -7.80 3.68
N LEU A 70 -1.43 -6.54 3.67
CA LEU A 70 -1.69 -5.77 2.46
C LEU A 70 -0.52 -4.84 2.17
N LEU A 71 -0.01 -4.90 0.95
CA LEU A 71 0.91 -3.90 0.41
C LEU A 71 0.10 -2.82 -0.28
N LEU A 72 0.18 -1.61 0.24
CA LEU A 72 -0.49 -0.43 -0.31
C LEU A 72 0.50 0.42 -1.10
N ARG A 73 0.08 0.95 -2.24
CA ARG A 73 0.73 2.09 -2.89
C ARG A 73 0.08 3.36 -2.38
N LYS A 74 0.86 4.21 -1.72
CA LYS A 74 0.40 5.54 -1.27
C LYS A 74 0.10 6.40 -2.48
N THR A 75 -1.17 6.61 -2.75
CA THR A 75 -1.63 7.42 -3.89
C THR A 75 -3.04 7.91 -3.61
N GLN A 76 -3.37 9.06 -4.16
CA GLN A 76 -4.73 9.57 -4.24
C GLN A 76 -5.35 9.33 -5.63
N ASP A 77 -4.55 8.83 -6.55
CA ASP A 77 -4.98 8.44 -7.89
C ASP A 77 -5.63 7.04 -7.81
N VAL A 78 -6.93 7.07 -7.55
CA VAL A 78 -7.80 5.91 -7.35
C VAL A 78 -8.82 5.86 -8.47
N GLU A 79 -9.05 4.66 -8.99
CA GLU A 79 -10.07 4.37 -9.99
C GLU A 79 -11.21 3.56 -9.38
N GLU A 80 -12.36 3.58 -10.05
CA GLU A 80 -13.48 2.70 -9.71
C GLU A 80 -13.06 1.23 -9.91
N GLY A 81 -13.36 0.38 -8.92
CA GLY A 81 -12.88 -1.00 -8.85
C GLY A 81 -11.65 -1.20 -7.96
N ASP A 82 -10.84 -0.17 -7.70
CA ASP A 82 -9.67 -0.29 -6.82
C ASP A 82 -10.06 -0.63 -5.38
N ILE A 83 -9.33 -1.52 -4.75
CA ILE A 83 -9.43 -1.74 -3.31
C ILE A 83 -8.55 -0.71 -2.61
N ILE A 84 -9.15 0.12 -1.76
CA ILE A 84 -8.48 1.23 -1.08
C ILE A 84 -8.49 1.04 0.43
N ALA A 85 -7.43 1.51 1.06
CA ALA A 85 -7.35 1.67 2.51
C ALA A 85 -7.52 3.15 2.86
N PHE A 86 -8.33 3.45 3.87
CA PHE A 86 -8.59 4.82 4.32
C PHE A 86 -8.79 4.90 5.83
N TYR A 87 -8.62 6.08 6.39
CA TYR A 87 -8.82 6.34 7.80
C TYR A 87 -10.30 6.55 8.14
N TYR A 88 -10.78 5.85 9.15
CA TYR A 88 -12.10 6.01 9.75
C TYR A 88 -12.02 5.80 11.27
N ASN A 89 -12.43 6.78 12.07
CA ASN A 89 -12.44 6.70 13.54
C ASN A 89 -11.16 6.09 14.14
N ASN A 90 -10.00 6.61 13.75
CA ASN A 90 -8.68 6.15 14.21
C ASN A 90 -8.32 4.70 13.83
N GLN A 91 -9.07 4.11 12.91
CA GLN A 91 -8.82 2.79 12.35
C GLN A 91 -8.59 2.87 10.84
N VAL A 92 -7.98 1.84 10.29
CA VAL A 92 -7.82 1.68 8.84
C VAL A 92 -8.92 0.73 8.36
N LEU A 93 -9.80 1.25 7.51
CA LEU A 93 -10.76 0.42 6.79
C LEU A 93 -10.27 0.16 5.37
N VAL A 94 -10.60 -1.02 4.85
CA VAL A 94 -10.29 -1.44 3.49
C VAL A 94 -11.59 -1.76 2.79
N ARG A 95 -11.88 -1.06 1.67
CA ARG A 95 -13.12 -1.23 0.89
C ARG A 95 -12.80 -1.02 -0.60
N ARG A 96 -13.73 -1.41 -1.44
CA ARG A 96 -13.64 -1.17 -2.88
C ARG A 96 -14.24 0.18 -3.23
N ALA A 97 -13.54 0.98 -4.05
CA ALA A 97 -14.06 2.20 -4.63
C ALA A 97 -15.07 1.86 -5.72
N ILE A 98 -16.35 2.22 -5.52
CA ILE A 98 -17.43 1.83 -6.43
C ILE A 98 -17.82 2.98 -7.34
N CYS A 99 -17.99 4.17 -6.77
CA CYS A 99 -18.44 5.33 -7.53
C CYS A 99 -17.66 6.57 -7.10
N ARG A 100 -17.10 7.30 -8.06
CA ARG A 100 -16.35 8.53 -7.80
C ARG A 100 -17.26 9.74 -7.79
N SER A 101 -16.74 10.85 -7.28
CA SER A 101 -17.39 12.16 -7.28
C SER A 101 -17.89 12.58 -8.68
N GLY A 102 -19.00 13.34 -8.70
CA GLY A 102 -19.66 13.80 -9.90
C GLY A 102 -20.64 12.78 -10.53
N ARG A 103 -20.80 11.62 -9.93
CA ARG A 103 -21.74 10.58 -10.38
C ARG A 103 -22.82 10.30 -9.36
N GLN A 104 -23.87 9.67 -9.83
CA GLN A 104 -24.99 9.19 -9.03
C GLN A 104 -24.90 7.69 -8.87
N ILE A 105 -25.09 7.19 -7.65
CA ILE A 105 -25.17 5.76 -7.35
C ILE A 105 -26.55 5.41 -6.84
N SER A 106 -27.05 4.25 -7.24
CA SER A 106 -28.25 3.60 -6.72
C SER A 106 -27.98 2.14 -6.48
N ILE A 107 -28.72 1.54 -5.55
CA ILE A 107 -28.70 0.09 -5.31
C ILE A 107 -30.14 -0.38 -5.35
N SER A 108 -30.42 -1.34 -6.22
CA SER A 108 -31.76 -1.95 -6.33
C SER A 108 -32.02 -2.95 -5.20
N GLU A 109 -33.25 -3.36 -5.04
CA GLU A 109 -33.67 -4.28 -3.96
C GLU A 109 -32.93 -5.63 -3.99
N ASP A 110 -32.54 -6.08 -5.17
CA ASP A 110 -31.74 -7.30 -5.36
C ASP A 110 -30.24 -7.09 -5.10
N GLY A 111 -29.83 -5.86 -4.73
CA GLY A 111 -28.45 -5.51 -4.44
C GLY A 111 -27.60 -5.14 -5.67
N THR A 112 -28.20 -5.04 -6.85
CA THR A 112 -27.49 -4.58 -8.06
C THR A 112 -27.16 -3.10 -7.95
N VAL A 113 -25.88 -2.75 -8.14
CA VAL A 113 -25.41 -1.38 -8.13
C VAL A 113 -25.55 -0.75 -9.51
N LEU A 114 -26.10 0.47 -9.52
CA LEU A 114 -26.23 1.29 -10.72
C LEU A 114 -25.46 2.59 -10.56
N ILE A 115 -24.66 2.94 -11.56
CA ILE A 115 -23.99 4.24 -11.65
C ILE A 115 -24.61 5.01 -12.80
N ASN A 116 -25.15 6.21 -12.53
CA ASN A 116 -25.89 7.01 -13.51
C ASN A 116 -27.02 6.19 -14.20
N ASN A 117 -27.75 5.40 -13.42
CA ASN A 117 -28.82 4.49 -13.86
C ASN A 117 -28.39 3.33 -14.77
N GLN A 118 -27.08 3.06 -14.89
CA GLN A 118 -26.56 1.91 -15.62
C GLN A 118 -26.02 0.88 -14.64
N PRO A 119 -26.42 -0.39 -14.70
CA PRO A 119 -25.89 -1.43 -13.84
C PRO A 119 -24.40 -1.65 -14.15
N ILE A 120 -23.61 -1.88 -13.09
CA ILE A 120 -22.20 -2.23 -13.22
C ILE A 120 -22.01 -3.74 -13.06
N GLU A 121 -20.99 -4.26 -13.75
CA GLU A 121 -20.56 -5.64 -13.57
C GLU A 121 -19.69 -5.76 -12.32
N GLU A 122 -19.98 -6.75 -11.50
CA GLU A 122 -19.32 -6.95 -10.20
C GLU A 122 -18.92 -8.41 -10.01
N ASP A 123 -18.07 -8.93 -10.89
CA ASP A 123 -17.62 -10.33 -10.92
C ASP A 123 -16.85 -10.76 -9.66
N TYR A 124 -16.43 -9.81 -8.85
CA TYR A 124 -15.74 -10.04 -7.59
C TYR A 124 -16.69 -10.39 -6.43
N LEU A 125 -17.99 -10.32 -6.63
CA LEU A 125 -18.99 -10.65 -5.60
C LEU A 125 -19.39 -12.12 -5.67
N THR A 126 -19.57 -12.71 -4.51
CA THR A 126 -20.27 -14.01 -4.39
C THR A 126 -21.78 -13.85 -4.27
N GLU A 127 -22.22 -12.77 -3.64
CA GLU A 127 -23.63 -12.48 -3.40
C GLU A 127 -23.89 -10.98 -3.49
N LYS A 128 -24.94 -10.62 -4.22
CA LYS A 128 -25.46 -9.25 -4.25
C LYS A 128 -26.41 -9.05 -3.08
N SER A 129 -26.29 -7.92 -2.39
CA SER A 129 -27.19 -7.58 -1.29
C SER A 129 -27.15 -6.07 -1.04
N ILE A 130 -28.28 -5.49 -0.68
CA ILE A 130 -28.33 -4.12 -0.18
C ILE A 130 -27.62 -3.99 1.18
N GLY A 131 -27.58 -5.09 1.97
CA GLY A 131 -26.94 -5.15 3.27
C GLY A 131 -27.46 -4.12 4.26
N GLN A 132 -26.59 -3.68 5.18
CA GLN A 132 -26.93 -2.59 6.09
C GLN A 132 -26.84 -1.25 5.35
N CYS A 133 -27.97 -0.57 5.23
CA CYS A 133 -28.07 0.69 4.52
C CYS A 133 -29.01 1.64 5.26
N ASN A 134 -28.56 2.87 5.55
CA ASN A 134 -29.36 3.92 6.16
C ASN A 134 -29.31 5.25 5.40
N ILE A 135 -28.84 5.22 4.13
CA ILE A 135 -28.92 6.33 3.19
C ILE A 135 -30.04 6.13 2.19
N GLU A 136 -30.47 7.21 1.57
CA GLU A 136 -31.49 7.19 0.53
C GLU A 136 -30.84 7.15 -0.85
N PHE A 137 -31.42 6.40 -1.78
CA PHE A 137 -31.03 6.37 -3.17
C PHE A 137 -32.09 7.07 -4.06
N PRO A 138 -31.69 7.70 -5.16
CA PRO A 138 -30.33 7.80 -5.68
C PRO A 138 -29.45 8.77 -4.86
N TYR A 139 -28.17 8.39 -4.67
CA TYR A 139 -27.21 9.16 -3.90
C TYR A 139 -26.18 9.83 -4.82
N HIS A 140 -26.00 11.15 -4.69
CA HIS A 140 -25.00 11.91 -5.45
C HIS A 140 -23.67 11.95 -4.71
N VAL A 141 -22.63 11.41 -5.31
CA VAL A 141 -21.28 11.44 -4.77
C VAL A 141 -20.66 12.82 -5.05
N GLN A 142 -20.52 13.65 -4.01
CA GLN A 142 -20.06 15.04 -4.17
C GLN A 142 -18.53 15.15 -4.14
N ASP A 143 -17.85 14.43 -3.25
CA ASP A 143 -16.39 14.46 -3.08
C ASP A 143 -15.85 13.07 -2.79
N GLY A 144 -14.69 12.71 -3.40
CA GLY A 144 -14.04 11.43 -3.19
C GLY A 144 -14.77 10.22 -3.80
N PHE A 145 -14.93 9.17 -3.02
CA PHE A 145 -15.44 7.88 -3.46
C PHE A 145 -16.53 7.32 -2.55
N PHE A 146 -17.58 6.80 -3.16
CA PHE A 146 -18.50 5.89 -2.51
C PHE A 146 -17.87 4.50 -2.53
N VAL A 147 -17.63 3.95 -1.35
CA VAL A 147 -16.91 2.68 -1.19
C VAL A 147 -17.84 1.61 -0.65
N MET A 148 -17.63 0.36 -1.09
CA MET A 148 -18.40 -0.78 -0.57
C MET A 148 -17.46 -1.95 -0.24
N GLY A 149 -17.88 -2.77 0.70
CA GLY A 149 -17.23 -4.05 0.96
C GLY A 149 -17.64 -5.10 -0.07
N ASP A 150 -16.75 -6.04 -0.35
CA ASP A 150 -17.07 -7.16 -1.24
C ASP A 150 -18.04 -8.15 -0.56
N ASN A 151 -17.98 -8.26 0.77
CA ASN A 151 -19.03 -8.95 1.54
C ASN A 151 -20.21 -7.99 1.78
N ARG A 152 -21.12 -7.92 0.82
CA ARG A 152 -22.24 -6.97 0.80
C ARG A 152 -23.16 -7.07 2.00
N VAL A 153 -23.28 -8.25 2.57
CA VAL A 153 -24.24 -8.53 3.66
C VAL A 153 -23.81 -7.88 4.98
N ILE A 154 -22.51 -7.94 5.30
CA ILE A 154 -22.00 -7.55 6.63
C ILE A 154 -21.09 -6.33 6.63
N ALA A 155 -20.66 -5.86 5.45
CA ALA A 155 -19.68 -4.78 5.38
C ALA A 155 -20.25 -3.46 5.89
N MET A 156 -19.50 -2.81 6.77
CA MET A 156 -19.69 -1.42 7.16
C MET A 156 -18.98 -0.54 6.13
N ASP A 157 -19.72 0.26 5.36
CA ASP A 157 -19.19 1.04 4.24
C ASP A 157 -20.04 2.29 3.95
N SER A 158 -19.91 2.90 2.78
CA SER A 158 -20.61 4.15 2.43
C SER A 158 -22.14 4.07 2.42
N ARG A 159 -22.71 2.89 2.46
CA ARG A 159 -24.18 2.70 2.65
C ARG A 159 -24.65 3.16 4.03
N LEU A 160 -23.70 3.34 4.96
CA LEU A 160 -23.97 3.89 6.28
C LEU A 160 -23.61 5.37 6.34
N LYS A 161 -24.52 6.24 6.80
CA LYS A 161 -24.31 7.69 6.95
C LYS A 161 -23.06 8.03 7.76
N GLU A 162 -22.71 7.19 8.73
CA GLU A 162 -21.58 7.36 9.63
C GLU A 162 -20.25 7.28 8.89
N ILE A 163 -20.16 6.49 7.83
CA ILE A 163 -18.98 6.36 6.98
C ILE A 163 -19.08 7.34 5.83
N GLY A 164 -20.20 7.33 5.13
CA GLY A 164 -20.50 8.20 4.00
C GLY A 164 -19.48 8.07 2.87
N VAL A 165 -19.38 9.10 2.08
CA VAL A 165 -18.35 9.21 1.02
C VAL A 165 -16.97 9.37 1.64
N VAL A 166 -15.99 8.65 1.11
CA VAL A 166 -14.59 8.73 1.53
C VAL A 166 -13.89 9.79 0.70
N SER A 167 -13.58 10.93 1.34
CA SER A 167 -12.82 12.00 0.69
C SER A 167 -11.38 11.56 0.42
N THR A 168 -10.78 12.14 -0.63
CA THR A 168 -9.45 11.75 -1.12
C THR A 168 -8.35 11.93 -0.08
N ASP A 169 -8.47 12.90 0.80
CA ASP A 169 -7.52 13.17 1.90
C ASP A 169 -7.49 12.07 2.97
N ARG A 170 -8.59 11.33 3.13
CA ARG A 170 -8.66 10.18 4.05
C ARG A 170 -8.04 8.91 3.46
N ILE A 171 -7.81 8.87 2.14
CA ILE A 171 -7.25 7.70 1.46
C ILE A 171 -5.76 7.57 1.76
N ILE A 172 -5.37 6.41 2.28
CA ILE A 172 -3.97 6.05 2.53
C ILE A 172 -3.30 5.60 1.23
N GLY A 173 -4.03 4.84 0.44
CA GLY A 173 -3.56 4.31 -0.83
C GLY A 173 -4.39 3.14 -1.32
N LYS A 174 -3.99 2.59 -2.48
CA LYS A 174 -4.63 1.41 -3.07
C LYS A 174 -3.87 0.13 -2.79
N VAL A 175 -4.59 -0.96 -2.61
CA VAL A 175 -4.04 -2.29 -2.38
C VAL A 175 -3.45 -2.82 -3.69
N LEU A 176 -2.16 -3.17 -3.67
CA LEU A 176 -1.48 -3.80 -4.80
C LEU A 176 -1.42 -5.32 -4.66
N LEU A 177 -1.21 -5.79 -3.43
CA LEU A 177 -1.01 -7.20 -3.13
C LEU A 177 -1.54 -7.53 -1.74
N ALA A 178 -2.14 -8.70 -1.60
CA ALA A 178 -2.55 -9.32 -0.33
C ALA A 178 -1.82 -10.66 -0.17
N ILE A 179 -1.24 -10.89 1.02
CA ILE A 179 -0.45 -12.08 1.35
C ILE A 179 -0.98 -12.68 2.65
#